data_8e03e2417fc4e0ff3f50b8f79f7994b5
#
_entry.id   8e03e2417fc4e0ff3f50b8f79f7994b5
#
_cell.length_a   1.000
_cell.length_b   1.000
_cell.length_c   1.000
_cell.angle_alpha   90.00
_cell.angle_beta   90.00
_cell.angle_gamma   90.00
#
_symmetry.space_group_name_H-M   'P 1'
#
loop_
_entity.id
_entity.type
_entity.pdbx_description
1 polymer ?
#
loop_
_entity_poly.entity_id
_entity_poly.type
_entity_poly.pdbx_seq_one_letter_code
_entity_poly.pdbx_strand_id
1 'polypeptide(L)'
;MEFQTLLESRRSVRSYDASKTVTREQIKEIVEAGILAPSWKNSQTARYYCVIDEAAKEKFAKECLPEFNINSSKGAGAYVITTFVANRSGFDREGNPDN
;
A
#
# COMPACT_ATOMS: atom_id res chain seq x y z
N MET A 1 -1.58 -2.26 -21.04
CA MET A 1 -2.85 -1.51 -20.89
C MET A 1 -2.59 -0.04 -21.10
N GLU A 2 -3.40 0.58 -21.92
CA GLU A 2 -3.28 2.02 -22.15
C GLU A 2 -3.70 2.81 -20.91
N PHE A 3 -3.11 3.98 -20.73
CA PHE A 3 -3.37 4.83 -19.58
C PHE A 3 -4.86 5.22 -19.46
N GLN A 4 -5.48 5.59 -20.55
CA GLN A 4 -6.90 5.95 -20.54
C GLN A 4 -7.79 4.78 -20.09
N THR A 5 -7.51 3.59 -20.60
CA THR A 5 -8.22 2.37 -20.21
C THR A 5 -8.06 2.08 -18.71
N LEU A 6 -6.85 2.29 -18.19
CA LEU A 6 -6.57 2.13 -16.76
C LEU A 6 -7.42 3.09 -15.94
N LEU A 7 -7.46 4.37 -16.31
CA LEU A 7 -8.26 5.37 -15.59
C LEU A 7 -9.74 5.01 -15.56
N GLU A 8 -10.26 4.54 -16.69
CA GLU A 8 -11.69 4.22 -16.82
C GLU A 8 -12.09 2.94 -16.12
N SER A 9 -11.20 1.96 -16.06
CA SER A 9 -11.50 0.62 -15.55
C SER A 9 -11.15 0.43 -14.07
N ARG A 10 -10.29 1.28 -13.50
CA ARG A 10 -9.90 1.15 -12.10
C ARG A 10 -11.12 1.24 -11.17
N ARG A 11 -11.16 0.37 -10.20
CA ARG A 11 -12.20 0.36 -9.17
C ARG A 11 -11.57 0.15 -7.79
N SER A 12 -12.26 0.61 -6.76
CA SER A 12 -11.92 0.26 -5.38
C SER A 12 -12.45 -1.14 -5.11
N VAL A 13 -11.54 -2.10 -5.13
CA VAL A 13 -11.90 -3.52 -4.96
C VAL A 13 -12.00 -3.84 -3.48
N ARG A 14 -13.12 -4.41 -3.06
CA ARG A 14 -13.37 -4.79 -1.66
C ARG A 14 -13.78 -6.26 -1.51
N SER A 15 -13.49 -7.06 -2.52
CA SER A 15 -13.68 -8.50 -2.50
C SER A 15 -12.60 -9.11 -3.39
N TYR A 16 -11.93 -10.12 -2.90
CA TYR A 16 -10.77 -10.70 -3.57
C TYR A 16 -10.95 -12.19 -3.81
N ASP A 17 -10.37 -12.67 -4.90
CA ASP A 17 -10.35 -14.09 -5.25
C ASP A 17 -9.22 -14.77 -4.49
N ALA A 18 -9.56 -15.50 -3.44
CA ALA A 18 -8.58 -16.17 -2.58
C ALA A 18 -7.79 -17.28 -3.30
N SER A 19 -8.27 -17.74 -4.45
CA SER A 19 -7.56 -18.76 -5.24
C SER A 19 -6.38 -18.19 -6.02
N LYS A 20 -6.29 -16.87 -6.15
CA LYS A 20 -5.20 -16.19 -6.86
C LYS A 20 -4.15 -15.73 -5.88
N THR A 21 -2.89 -15.84 -6.29
CA THR A 21 -1.75 -15.44 -5.46
C THR A 21 -1.02 -14.28 -6.12
N VAL A 22 -0.27 -13.53 -5.30
CA VAL A 22 0.57 -12.44 -5.76
C VAL A 22 2.02 -12.84 -5.52
N THR A 23 2.87 -12.68 -6.52
CA THR A 23 4.28 -13.03 -6.42
C THR A 23 5.10 -11.86 -5.85
N ARG A 24 6.29 -12.17 -5.34
CA ARG A 24 7.22 -11.13 -4.88
C ARG A 24 7.61 -10.20 -6.03
N GLU A 25 7.76 -10.74 -7.23
CA GLU A 25 8.09 -9.97 -8.43
C GLU A 25 7.00 -8.96 -8.77
N GLN A 26 5.73 -9.37 -8.66
CA GLN A 26 4.60 -8.46 -8.88
C GLN A 26 4.56 -7.35 -7.84
N ILE A 27 4.80 -7.67 -6.57
CA ILE A 27 4.86 -6.67 -5.50
C ILE A 27 6.02 -5.70 -5.75
N LYS A 28 7.17 -6.21 -6.18
CA LYS A 28 8.33 -5.38 -6.51
C LYS A 28 7.99 -4.38 -7.61
N GLU A 29 7.32 -4.82 -8.68
CA GLU A 29 6.89 -3.94 -9.76
C GLU A 29 5.93 -2.85 -9.26
N ILE A 30 5.00 -3.20 -8.40
CA ILE A 30 4.04 -2.25 -7.82
C ILE A 30 4.78 -1.19 -7.00
N VAL A 31 5.70 -1.60 -6.13
CA VAL A 31 6.46 -0.69 -5.28
C VAL A 31 7.38 0.20 -6.13
N GLU A 32 8.04 -0.37 -7.13
CA GLU A 32 8.90 0.40 -8.04
C GLU A 32 8.09 1.48 -8.78
N ALA A 33 6.86 1.18 -9.17
CA ALA A 33 5.99 2.18 -9.78
C ALA A 33 5.62 3.27 -8.76
N GLY A 34 5.35 2.91 -7.51
CA GLY A 34 5.03 3.86 -6.46
C GLY A 34 6.18 4.79 -6.11
N ILE A 35 7.41 4.29 -6.17
CA ILE A 35 8.62 5.06 -5.89
C ILE A 35 8.82 6.22 -6.90
N LEU A 36 8.23 6.11 -8.09
CA LEU A 36 8.31 7.18 -9.09
C LEU A 36 7.52 8.43 -8.71
N ALA A 37 6.64 8.33 -7.71
CA ALA A 37 5.89 9.49 -7.26
C ALA A 37 6.82 10.53 -6.63
N PRO A 38 6.57 11.84 -6.86
CA PRO A 38 7.39 12.87 -6.24
C PRO A 38 7.18 12.95 -4.74
N SER A 39 8.15 13.45 -4.04
CA SER A 39 8.05 13.74 -2.61
C SER A 39 8.39 15.20 -2.35
N TRP A 40 7.96 15.72 -1.21
CA TRP A 40 8.24 17.10 -0.80
C TRP A 40 9.75 17.33 -0.76
N LYS A 41 10.22 18.30 -1.54
CA LYS A 41 11.65 18.62 -1.68
C LYS A 41 12.52 17.40 -2.00
N ASN A 42 11.96 16.40 -2.67
CA ASN A 42 12.64 15.15 -2.99
C ASN A 42 13.21 14.46 -1.75
N SER A 43 12.50 14.53 -0.63
CA SER A 43 12.95 13.95 0.64
C SER A 43 12.96 12.43 0.67
N GLN A 44 12.22 11.80 -0.25
CA GLN A 44 12.17 10.34 -0.42
C GLN A 44 11.85 9.62 0.89
N THR A 45 10.79 10.08 1.56
CA THR A 45 10.43 9.63 2.90
C THR A 45 9.55 8.39 2.94
N ALA A 46 8.96 7.99 1.80
CA ALA A 46 8.06 6.85 1.76
C ALA A 46 8.80 5.53 2.02
N ARG A 47 8.15 4.65 2.78
CA ARG A 47 8.63 3.29 3.02
C ARG A 47 7.48 2.33 2.81
N TYR A 48 7.81 1.12 2.36
CA TYR A 48 6.82 0.11 2.00
C TYR A 48 7.13 -1.19 2.72
N TYR A 49 6.13 -1.73 3.38
CA TYR A 49 6.21 -3.03 4.04
C TYR A 49 5.20 -3.94 3.38
N CYS A 50 5.68 -5.04 2.82
CA CYS A 50 4.83 -5.94 2.03
C CYS A 50 4.64 -7.25 2.77
N VAL A 51 3.38 -7.62 3.01
CA VAL A 51 3.02 -8.84 3.72
C VAL A 51 2.42 -9.80 2.71
N ILE A 52 3.14 -10.88 2.41
CA ILE A 52 2.75 -11.86 1.38
C ILE A 52 2.48 -13.23 1.99
N ASP A 53 3.24 -13.62 3.01
CA ASP A 53 3.10 -14.91 3.67
C ASP A 53 1.70 -15.06 4.27
N GLU A 54 1.08 -16.23 4.09
CA GLU A 54 -0.29 -16.45 4.51
C GLU A 54 -0.50 -16.24 6.01
N ALA A 55 0.39 -16.80 6.84
CA ALA A 55 0.31 -16.64 8.28
C ALA A 55 0.54 -15.19 8.71
N ALA A 56 1.47 -14.50 8.05
CA ALA A 56 1.75 -13.08 8.34
C ALA A 56 0.58 -12.19 7.94
N LYS A 57 -0.07 -12.47 6.79
CA LYS A 57 -1.26 -11.73 6.36
C LYS A 57 -2.39 -11.86 7.37
N GLU A 58 -2.63 -13.08 7.84
CA GLU A 58 -3.67 -13.37 8.81
C GLU A 58 -3.42 -12.64 10.13
N LYS A 59 -2.19 -12.68 10.61
CA LYS A 59 -1.79 -11.97 11.83
C LYS A 59 -1.93 -10.47 11.69
N PHE A 60 -1.48 -9.91 10.57
CA PHE A 60 -1.59 -8.48 10.30
C PHE A 60 -3.05 -8.03 10.30
N ALA A 61 -3.91 -8.76 9.59
CA ALA A 61 -5.33 -8.42 9.52
C ALA A 61 -5.98 -8.46 10.89
N LYS A 62 -5.72 -9.51 11.67
CA LYS A 62 -6.31 -9.69 12.99
C LYS A 62 -5.86 -8.62 13.99
N GLU A 63 -4.58 -8.27 13.97
CA GLU A 63 -4.00 -7.38 14.98
C GLU A 63 -4.04 -5.90 14.61
N CYS A 64 -4.08 -5.58 13.32
CA CYS A 64 -3.89 -4.21 12.85
C CYS A 64 -5.09 -3.58 12.14
N LEU A 65 -6.03 -4.38 11.65
CA LEU A 65 -7.14 -3.86 10.87
C LEU A 65 -8.44 -3.84 11.67
N PRO A 66 -9.28 -2.79 11.47
CA PRO A 66 -10.65 -2.82 11.99
C PRO A 66 -11.48 -3.88 11.25
N GLU A 67 -12.55 -4.33 11.88
CA GLU A 67 -13.37 -5.43 11.39
C GLU A 67 -13.84 -5.23 9.94
N PHE A 68 -14.26 -4.03 9.59
CA PHE A 68 -14.69 -3.72 8.22
C PHE A 68 -13.56 -4.01 7.23
N ASN A 69 -12.35 -3.62 7.56
CA ASN A 69 -11.19 -3.80 6.66
C ASN A 69 -10.72 -5.26 6.61
N ILE A 70 -10.87 -6.00 7.70
CA ILE A 70 -10.62 -7.45 7.68
C ILE A 70 -11.55 -8.11 6.67
N ASN A 71 -12.83 -7.79 6.72
CA ASN A 71 -13.84 -8.39 5.84
C ASN A 71 -13.62 -7.99 4.38
N SER A 72 -13.34 -6.71 4.11
CA SER A 72 -13.18 -6.23 2.75
C SER A 72 -11.87 -6.67 2.08
N SER A 73 -10.86 -7.03 2.87
CA SER A 73 -9.58 -7.50 2.35
C SER A 73 -9.38 -9.00 2.41
N LYS A 74 -10.36 -9.73 2.89
CA LYS A 74 -10.29 -11.18 2.99
C LYS A 74 -10.00 -11.79 1.62
N GLY A 75 -9.02 -12.67 1.56
CA GLY A 75 -8.62 -13.31 0.31
C GLY A 75 -7.61 -12.50 -0.51
N ALA A 76 -7.21 -11.32 -0.07
CA ALA A 76 -6.19 -10.54 -0.76
C ALA A 76 -4.87 -11.30 -0.82
N GLY A 77 -4.16 -11.18 -1.95
CA GLY A 77 -2.87 -11.87 -2.15
C GLY A 77 -1.74 -11.26 -1.35
N ALA A 78 -1.85 -9.99 -0.97
CA ALA A 78 -0.82 -9.29 -0.20
C ALA A 78 -1.40 -8.05 0.45
N TYR A 79 -0.69 -7.54 1.47
CA TYR A 79 -0.91 -6.20 2.00
C TYR A 79 0.34 -5.37 1.74
N VAL A 80 0.15 -4.14 1.30
CA VAL A 80 1.24 -3.17 1.17
C VAL A 80 0.95 -2.05 2.14
N ILE A 81 1.83 -1.89 3.14
CA ILE A 81 1.70 -0.88 4.18
C ILE A 81 2.66 0.24 3.83
N THR A 82 2.12 1.43 3.61
CA THR A 82 2.94 2.59 3.31
C THR A 82 3.13 3.44 4.57
N THR A 83 4.36 3.85 4.81
CA THR A 83 4.72 4.71 5.92
C THR A 83 5.62 5.84 5.43
N PHE A 84 5.89 6.80 6.27
CA PHE A 84 6.80 7.88 5.94
C PHE A 84 7.72 8.20 7.13
N VAL A 85 8.89 8.74 6.81
CA VAL A 85 9.85 9.17 7.81
C VAL A 85 9.46 10.59 8.24
N ALA A 86 8.84 10.72 9.39
CA ALA A 86 8.18 11.95 9.83
C ALA A 86 9.15 13.15 9.96
N ASN A 87 10.37 12.91 10.46
CA ASN A 87 11.34 13.99 10.66
C ASN A 87 12.00 14.49 9.37
N ARG A 88 11.66 13.91 8.23
CA ARG A 88 12.16 14.33 6.91
C ARG A 88 11.04 14.75 5.97
N SER A 89 9.81 14.67 6.43
CA SER A 89 8.61 15.06 5.69
C SER A 89 8.37 16.56 5.83
N GLY A 90 7.36 17.08 5.16
CA GLY A 90 6.99 18.48 5.30
C GLY A 90 6.57 18.84 6.72
N PHE A 91 6.64 20.12 7.06
CA PHE A 91 6.27 20.62 8.38
C PHE A 91 5.28 21.77 8.23
N ASP A 92 4.37 21.89 9.18
CA ASP A 92 3.47 23.03 9.27
C ASP A 92 4.21 24.28 9.80
N ARG A 93 3.50 25.39 9.96
CA ARG A 93 4.10 26.64 10.43
C ARG A 93 4.62 26.55 11.87
N GLU A 94 4.12 25.60 12.63
CA GLU A 94 4.50 25.40 14.04
C GLU A 94 5.62 24.36 14.18
N GLY A 95 6.10 23.81 13.07
CA GLY A 95 7.19 22.84 13.08
C GLY A 95 6.76 21.40 13.29
N ASN A 96 5.46 21.12 13.24
CA ASN A 96 4.95 19.74 13.33
C ASN A 96 4.97 19.08 11.96
N PRO A 97 5.21 17.74 11.89
CA PRO A 97 5.12 17.02 10.62
C PRO A 97 3.74 17.22 9.97
N ASP A 98 3.75 17.57 8.69
CA ASP A 98 2.54 17.90 7.92
C ASP A 98 2.50 17.04 6.65
N ASN A 99 2.10 15.77 6.81
CA ASN A 99 2.17 14.85 5.67
C ASN A 99 1.00 13.88 5.67
#